data_99379afd48b96474b0258cdb7978da5e
#
_entry.id   99379afd48b96474b0258cdb7978da5e
#
_cell.length_a   1.000
_cell.length_b   1.000
_cell.length_c   1.000
_cell.angle_alpha   90.00
_cell.angle_beta   90.00
_cell.angle_gamma   90.00
#
_symmetry.space_group_name_H-M   'P 1'
#
loop_
_entity.id
_entity.type
_entity.pdbx_description
1 polymer ?
#
loop_
_entity_poly.entity_id
_entity_poly.type
_entity_poly.pdbx_seq_one_letter_code
_entity_poly.pdbx_strand_id
1 'polypeptide(L)'
;PIINGDGSQTYDFIDVLDAAQCNIKAIQAEVTDEFYNVGTGIQTSISKLCELILDLKNSNLKVKYNPYNIEDARQLVNNRIGCPKKAKTDLGFKYTYNLNDGLKKLIDWRDKNT
;
A
#
# COMPACT_ATOMS: atom_id res chain seq x y z
N PRO A 1 -16.77 -1.44 -8.44
CA PRO A 1 -15.81 -2.30 -7.72
C PRO A 1 -16.51 -3.18 -6.69
N ILE A 2 -15.86 -4.30 -6.34
CA ILE A 2 -16.36 -5.26 -5.35
C ILE A 2 -15.33 -5.38 -4.25
N ILE A 3 -15.76 -5.25 -2.99
CA ILE A 3 -14.94 -5.49 -1.80
C ILE A 3 -15.45 -6.75 -1.12
N ASN A 4 -14.55 -7.70 -0.84
CA ASN A 4 -14.89 -8.86 -0.03
C ASN A 4 -14.78 -8.48 1.45
N GLY A 5 -15.84 -8.74 2.21
CA GLY A 5 -16.02 -8.29 3.59
C GLY A 5 -16.57 -6.87 3.67
N ASP A 6 -16.32 -6.20 4.79
CA ASP A 6 -16.78 -4.85 5.07
C ASP A 6 -15.79 -3.74 4.63
N GLY A 7 -14.61 -4.15 4.14
CA GLY A 7 -13.56 -3.22 3.70
C GLY A 7 -12.81 -2.52 4.83
N SER A 8 -13.01 -2.94 6.07
CA SER A 8 -12.33 -2.35 7.25
C SER A 8 -10.87 -2.78 7.39
N GLN A 9 -10.45 -3.85 6.68
CA GLN A 9 -9.06 -4.31 6.72
C GLN A 9 -8.12 -3.18 6.29
N THR A 10 -7.02 -3.03 7.01
CA THR A 10 -6.04 -2.00 6.75
C THR A 10 -4.70 -2.57 6.30
N TYR A 11 -4.07 -1.86 5.39
CA TYR A 11 -2.75 -2.16 4.87
C TYR A 11 -1.89 -0.90 4.83
N ASP A 12 -0.59 -1.08 4.86
CA ASP A 12 0.41 -0.06 4.56
C ASP A 12 0.76 -0.16 3.07
N PHE A 13 0.23 0.76 2.28
CA PHE A 13 0.47 0.82 0.84
C PHE A 13 1.68 1.70 0.56
N ILE A 14 2.70 1.12 -0.06
CA ILE A 14 3.91 1.82 -0.47
C ILE A 14 4.05 1.83 -1.99
N ASP A 15 4.54 2.93 -2.55
CA ASP A 15 4.86 3.02 -3.97
C ASP A 15 6.07 2.12 -4.31
N VAL A 16 6.00 1.44 -5.45
CA VAL A 16 7.05 0.52 -5.91
C VAL A 16 8.41 1.21 -6.09
N LEU A 17 8.43 2.49 -6.46
CA LEU A 17 9.67 3.25 -6.59
C LEU A 17 10.31 3.55 -5.24
N ASP A 18 9.51 3.77 -4.20
CA ASP A 18 10.02 3.94 -2.84
C ASP A 18 10.60 2.61 -2.32
N ALA A 19 9.94 1.49 -2.61
CA ALA A 19 10.48 0.17 -2.28
C ALA A 19 11.80 -0.10 -3.02
N ALA A 20 11.89 0.22 -4.31
CA ALA A 20 13.12 0.10 -5.09
C ALA A 20 14.25 1.00 -4.54
N GLN A 21 13.93 2.23 -4.15
CA GLN A 21 14.88 3.15 -3.52
C GLN A 21 15.42 2.61 -2.20
N CYS A 22 14.59 1.95 -1.40
CA CYS A 22 15.06 1.32 -0.16
C CYS A 22 16.08 0.21 -0.45
N ASN A 23 15.85 -0.61 -1.49
CA ASN A 23 16.81 -1.63 -1.91
C ASN A 23 18.15 -1.02 -2.35
N ILE A 24 18.12 0.08 -3.13
CA ILE A 24 19.34 0.79 -3.53
C ILE A 24 20.10 1.29 -2.30
N LYS A 25 19.41 1.89 -1.34
CA LYS A 25 20.01 2.37 -0.09
C LYS A 25 20.63 1.24 0.73
N ALA A 26 19.97 0.07 0.78
CA ALA A 26 20.51 -1.10 1.47
C ALA A 26 21.80 -1.62 0.82
N ILE A 27 21.87 -1.62 -0.52
CA ILE A 27 23.08 -2.01 -1.26
C ILE A 27 24.26 -1.03 -0.99
N GLN A 28 23.96 0.24 -0.83
CA GLN A 28 24.95 1.30 -0.61
C GLN A 28 25.36 1.48 0.86
N ALA A 29 24.60 0.89 1.78
CA ALA A 29 24.88 1.01 3.21
C ALA A 29 26.04 0.11 3.65
N GLU A 30 26.73 0.49 4.71
CA GLU A 30 27.80 -0.29 5.32
C GLU A 30 27.29 -1.42 6.23
N VAL A 31 25.97 -1.52 6.42
CA VAL A 31 25.32 -2.56 7.24
C VAL A 31 25.25 -3.89 6.48
N THR A 32 25.48 -5.00 7.18
CA THR A 32 25.41 -6.36 6.64
C THR A 32 24.50 -7.24 7.49
N ASP A 33 23.93 -8.27 6.87
CA ASP A 33 23.13 -9.31 7.53
C ASP A 33 21.92 -8.77 8.32
N GLU A 34 21.27 -7.73 7.78
CA GLU A 34 20.16 -7.04 8.44
C GLU A 34 18.86 -7.15 7.64
N PHE A 35 17.74 -7.12 8.36
CA PHE A 35 16.39 -7.14 7.77
C PHE A 35 15.67 -5.81 8.03
N TYR A 36 14.97 -5.31 7.01
CA TYR A 36 14.26 -4.05 7.08
C TYR A 36 12.81 -4.19 6.62
N ASN A 37 11.89 -3.64 7.40
CA ASN A 37 10.54 -3.41 6.94
C ASN A 37 10.52 -2.14 6.08
N VAL A 38 9.95 -2.26 4.89
CA VAL A 38 9.80 -1.13 3.96
C VAL A 38 8.32 -0.80 3.86
N GLY A 39 7.95 0.38 4.30
CA GLY A 39 6.57 0.84 4.35
C GLY A 39 6.49 2.33 4.64
N THR A 40 5.29 2.86 4.67
CA THR A 40 5.02 4.26 5.02
C THR A 40 4.78 4.45 6.53
N GLY A 41 4.36 3.39 7.22
CA GLY A 41 3.87 3.45 8.58
C GLY A 41 2.43 3.98 8.69
N ILE A 42 1.71 4.10 7.56
CA ILE A 42 0.35 4.64 7.51
C ILE A 42 -0.62 3.52 7.14
N GLN A 43 -1.63 3.31 7.96
CA GLN A 43 -2.71 2.37 7.68
C GLN A 43 -3.79 3.00 6.81
N THR A 44 -4.19 2.28 5.77
CA THR A 44 -5.33 2.67 4.93
C THR A 44 -6.26 1.47 4.77
N SER A 45 -7.56 1.67 4.98
CA SER A 45 -8.56 0.62 4.79
C SER A 45 -8.81 0.35 3.30
N ILE A 46 -9.29 -0.87 2.99
CA ILE A 46 -9.67 -1.24 1.63
C ILE A 46 -10.82 -0.36 1.13
N SER A 47 -11.79 -0.02 2.00
CA SER A 47 -12.85 0.94 1.66
C SER A 47 -12.26 2.29 1.27
N LYS A 48 -11.32 2.82 2.05
CA LYS A 48 -10.67 4.11 1.76
C LYS A 48 -9.85 4.09 0.46
N LEU A 49 -9.13 3.00 0.22
CA LEU A 49 -8.42 2.79 -1.05
C LEU A 49 -9.38 2.82 -2.24
N CYS A 50 -10.51 2.13 -2.12
CA CYS A 50 -11.53 2.07 -3.17
C CYS A 50 -12.14 3.46 -3.44
N GLU A 51 -12.47 4.22 -2.39
CA GLU A 51 -12.94 5.61 -2.51
C GLU A 51 -11.93 6.47 -3.26
N LEU A 52 -10.66 6.45 -2.88
CA LEU A 52 -9.60 7.22 -3.54
C LEU A 52 -9.47 6.90 -5.03
N ILE A 53 -9.58 5.62 -5.41
CA ILE A 53 -9.53 5.20 -6.82
C ILE A 53 -10.75 5.73 -7.58
N LEU A 54 -11.94 5.64 -7.01
CA LEU A 54 -13.16 6.15 -7.62
C LEU A 54 -13.10 7.67 -7.83
N ASP A 55 -12.63 8.40 -6.81
CA ASP A 55 -12.45 9.85 -6.88
C ASP A 55 -11.44 10.24 -7.97
N LEU A 56 -10.27 9.59 -8.01
CA LEU A 56 -9.23 9.85 -9.02
C LEU A 56 -9.70 9.56 -10.45
N LYS A 57 -10.62 8.60 -10.61
CA LYS A 57 -11.24 8.28 -11.92
C LYS A 57 -12.48 9.11 -12.22
N ASN A 58 -12.89 10.04 -11.35
CA ASN A 58 -14.15 10.78 -11.42
C ASN A 58 -15.34 9.84 -11.69
N SER A 59 -15.37 8.70 -11.00
CA SER A 59 -16.32 7.62 -11.25
C SER A 59 -17.51 7.69 -10.29
N ASN A 60 -18.72 7.61 -10.83
CA ASN A 60 -19.97 7.54 -10.07
C ASN A 60 -20.37 6.11 -9.67
N LEU A 61 -19.48 5.12 -9.90
CA LEU A 61 -19.74 3.73 -9.52
C LEU A 61 -19.81 3.60 -8.00
N LYS A 62 -20.72 2.73 -7.56
CA LYS A 62 -20.86 2.39 -6.14
C LYS A 62 -20.11 1.11 -5.83
N VAL A 63 -19.50 1.08 -4.65
CA VAL A 63 -18.86 -0.12 -4.12
C VAL A 63 -19.93 -1.15 -3.77
N LYS A 64 -19.71 -2.41 -4.20
CA LYS A 64 -20.47 -3.57 -3.74
C LYS A 64 -19.65 -4.32 -2.71
N TYR A 65 -20.30 -4.82 -1.67
CA TYR A 65 -19.68 -5.61 -0.63
C TYR A 65 -20.19 -7.04 -0.72
N ASN A 66 -19.25 -8.00 -0.79
CA ASN A 66 -19.56 -9.42 -0.71
C ASN A 66 -19.22 -9.91 0.70
N PRO A 67 -20.12 -10.61 1.41
CA PRO A 67 -19.76 -11.20 2.68
C PRO A 67 -18.62 -12.22 2.50
N TYR A 68 -17.71 -12.30 3.47
CA TYR A 68 -16.79 -13.42 3.51
C TYR A 68 -17.53 -14.72 3.82
N ASN A 69 -17.07 -15.82 3.23
CA ASN A 69 -17.42 -17.11 3.80
C ASN A 69 -16.62 -17.34 5.10
N ILE A 70 -17.07 -18.27 5.94
CA ILE A 70 -16.52 -18.48 7.28
C ILE A 70 -15.05 -18.95 7.24
N GLU A 71 -14.65 -19.67 6.20
CA GLU A 71 -13.30 -20.20 6.03
C GLU A 71 -12.31 -19.08 5.66
N ASP A 72 -12.69 -18.19 4.75
CA ASP A 72 -11.88 -17.04 4.36
C ASP A 72 -11.70 -16.06 5.52
N ALA A 73 -12.76 -15.84 6.32
CA ALA A 73 -12.73 -14.94 7.46
C ALA A 73 -11.69 -15.34 8.53
N ARG A 74 -11.41 -16.63 8.69
CA ARG A 74 -10.43 -17.14 9.67
C ARG A 74 -8.98 -16.88 9.27
N GLN A 75 -8.71 -16.63 8.00
CA GLN A 75 -7.35 -16.40 7.47
C GLN A 75 -7.02 -14.91 7.32
N LEU A 76 -7.98 -14.04 7.62
CA LEU A 76 -7.81 -12.60 7.40
C LEU A 76 -6.98 -11.94 8.50
N VAL A 77 -5.96 -11.25 8.08
CA VAL A 77 -5.23 -10.31 8.92
C VAL A 77 -5.91 -8.95 8.78
N ASN A 78 -6.60 -8.51 9.83
CA ASN A 78 -7.36 -7.27 9.81
C ASN A 78 -6.50 -6.02 9.67
N ASN A 79 -5.28 -6.05 10.22
CA ASN A 79 -4.38 -4.91 10.22
C ASN A 79 -2.98 -5.35 9.82
N ARG A 80 -2.45 -4.73 8.76
CA ARG A 80 -1.06 -4.90 8.34
C ARG A 80 -0.41 -3.53 8.23
N ILE A 81 0.54 -3.28 9.12
CA ILE A 81 1.33 -2.06 9.11
C ILE A 81 2.80 -2.41 9.26
N GLY A 82 3.63 -1.82 8.41
CA GLY A 82 5.08 -1.89 8.55
C GLY A 82 5.59 -0.85 9.55
N CYS A 83 6.67 -1.16 10.24
CA CYS A 83 7.41 -0.16 11.01
C CYS A 83 8.71 0.17 10.27
N PRO A 84 8.80 1.26 9.52
CA PRO A 84 9.98 1.62 8.74
C PRO A 84 11.08 2.27 9.58
N LYS A 85 10.94 2.32 10.89
CA LYS A 85 11.85 3.05 11.80
C LYS A 85 13.31 2.62 11.65
N LYS A 86 13.56 1.31 11.59
CA LYS A 86 14.92 0.77 11.42
C LYS A 86 15.50 1.16 10.05
N ALA A 87 14.74 1.00 8.97
CA ALA A 87 15.16 1.41 7.63
C ALA A 87 15.46 2.91 7.55
N LYS A 88 14.66 3.74 8.25
CA LYS A 88 14.91 5.17 8.35
C LYS A 88 16.22 5.47 9.08
N THR A 89 16.49 4.80 10.20
CA THR A 89 17.69 5.06 11.02
C THR A 89 18.95 4.58 10.33
N ASP A 90 18.95 3.34 9.82
CA ASP A 90 20.17 2.69 9.33
C ASP A 90 20.46 3.02 7.87
N LEU A 91 19.42 3.17 7.04
CA LEU A 91 19.54 3.39 5.60
C LEU A 91 19.19 4.83 5.17
N GLY A 92 18.69 5.67 6.07
CA GLY A 92 18.15 6.97 5.71
C GLY A 92 16.92 6.86 4.79
N PHE A 93 16.17 5.73 4.88
CA PHE A 93 14.98 5.53 4.07
C PHE A 93 13.88 6.51 4.44
N LYS A 94 13.25 7.10 3.43
CA LYS A 94 12.07 7.94 3.56
C LYS A 94 11.24 7.75 2.30
N TYR A 95 9.96 7.40 2.44
CA TYR A 95 9.08 7.33 1.30
C TYR A 95 8.83 8.73 0.70
N THR A 96 8.68 8.80 -0.60
CA THR A 96 8.51 10.03 -1.39
C THR A 96 7.07 10.22 -1.82
N TYR A 97 6.41 9.12 -2.18
CA TYR A 97 5.05 9.16 -2.73
C TYR A 97 4.03 8.80 -1.66
N ASN A 98 3.10 9.71 -1.37
CA ASN A 98 1.91 9.37 -0.61
C ASN A 98 0.96 8.49 -1.47
N LEU A 99 -0.04 7.87 -0.83
CA LEU A 99 -0.94 6.95 -1.51
C LEU A 99 -1.70 7.60 -2.69
N ASN A 100 -2.14 8.83 -2.53
CA ASN A 100 -2.90 9.54 -3.57
C ASN A 100 -2.04 9.78 -4.82
N ASP A 101 -0.81 10.25 -4.64
CA ASP A 101 0.12 10.52 -5.75
C ASP A 101 0.56 9.23 -6.44
N GLY A 102 0.83 8.17 -5.66
CA GLY A 102 1.16 6.84 -6.20
C GLY A 102 0.02 6.24 -7.02
N LEU A 103 -1.22 6.32 -6.51
CA LEU A 103 -2.40 5.85 -7.24
C LEU A 103 -2.63 6.64 -8.52
N LYS A 104 -2.49 7.95 -8.50
CA LYS A 104 -2.62 8.79 -9.71
C LYS A 104 -1.64 8.36 -10.78
N LYS A 105 -0.36 8.22 -10.43
CA LYS A 105 0.67 7.71 -11.35
C LYS A 105 0.31 6.36 -11.94
N LEU A 106 -0.14 5.43 -11.09
CA LEU A 106 -0.50 4.08 -11.51
C LEU A 106 -1.70 4.08 -12.47
N ILE A 107 -2.72 4.88 -12.18
CA ILE A 107 -3.89 5.06 -13.04
C ILE A 107 -3.48 5.66 -14.38
N ASP A 108 -2.70 6.74 -14.39
CA ASP A 108 -2.22 7.39 -15.61
C ASP A 108 -1.38 6.44 -16.48
N TRP A 109 -0.54 5.62 -15.85
CA TRP A 109 0.24 4.61 -16.55
C TRP A 109 -0.66 3.54 -17.17
N ARG A 110 -1.63 3.04 -16.42
CA ARG A 110 -2.56 2.02 -16.90
C ARG A 110 -3.40 2.53 -18.07
N ASP A 111 -3.94 3.73 -17.97
CA ASP A 111 -4.78 4.33 -19.02
C ASP A 111 -4.01 4.52 -20.34
N LYS A 112 -2.67 4.69 -20.28
CA LYS A 112 -1.80 4.80 -21.47
C LYS A 112 -1.39 3.45 -22.06
N ASN A 113 -1.47 2.37 -21.28
CA ASN A 113 -0.96 1.04 -21.67
C ASN A 113 -2.07 -0.02 -21.76
N THR A 114 -3.34 0.38 -21.73
CA THR A 114 -4.50 -0.49 -21.95
C THR A 114 -5.28 -0.03 -23.16
#